data_d345ad945dc0b92707424f80325b4872
#
_entry.id   d345ad945dc0b92707424f80325b4872
#
_cell.length_a   1.000
_cell.length_b   1.000
_cell.length_c   1.000
_cell.angle_alpha   90.00
_cell.angle_beta   90.00
_cell.angle_gamma   90.00
#
_symmetry.space_group_name_H-M   'P 1'
#
loop_
_entity.id
_entity.type
_entity.pdbx_description
1 polymer ?
#
loop_
_entity_poly.entity_id
_entity_poly.type
_entity_poly.pdbx_seq_one_letter_code
_entity_poly.pdbx_strand_id
1 'polypeptide(L)'
;MTLIVRAARLGEAAELAEIFHRAVQAAERYSKAQRDAWSPDCPEAARWAARLHGLTTLVAERAGKPIGFMALREDGYLDLAFVDPDFARQGVGRVLLDGILTEARGLGLRRLWTEASLVARPFFEGQGWVVLGQQLVAKRGVELTNFRMEIVIP
;
A
#
# COMPACT_ATOMS: atom_id res chain seq x y z
N MET A 1 -6.83 -20.02 -10.02
CA MET A 1 -6.37 -19.97 -8.62
C MET A 1 -7.12 -18.90 -7.87
N THR A 2 -7.60 -19.22 -6.71
CA THR A 2 -8.40 -18.29 -5.90
C THR A 2 -7.51 -17.28 -5.20
N LEU A 3 -7.91 -16.01 -5.25
CA LEU A 3 -7.27 -14.94 -4.49
C LEU A 3 -7.88 -14.92 -3.09
N ILE A 4 -7.04 -15.00 -2.07
CA ILE A 4 -7.45 -15.00 -0.67
C ILE A 4 -6.90 -13.74 0.00
N VAL A 5 -7.77 -13.02 0.74
CA VAL A 5 -7.36 -11.89 1.58
C VAL A 5 -7.44 -12.33 3.04
N ARG A 6 -6.38 -12.11 3.76
CA ARG A 6 -6.26 -12.52 5.16
C ARG A 6 -5.38 -11.55 5.95
N ALA A 7 -5.41 -11.64 7.27
CA ALA A 7 -4.48 -10.88 8.10
C ALA A 7 -3.04 -11.35 7.85
N ALA A 8 -2.12 -10.43 7.93
CA ALA A 8 -0.69 -10.74 7.85
C ALA A 8 -0.29 -11.68 8.99
N ARG A 9 0.65 -12.59 8.70
CA ARG A 9 1.16 -13.55 9.68
C ARG A 9 2.49 -13.08 10.27
N LEU A 10 2.76 -13.50 11.49
CA LEU A 10 4.09 -13.34 12.09
C LEU A 10 5.12 -14.03 11.19
N GLY A 11 6.27 -13.37 10.98
CA GLY A 11 7.32 -13.91 10.14
C GLY A 11 7.18 -13.62 8.66
N GLU A 12 6.14 -12.89 8.26
CA GLU A 12 5.85 -12.59 6.85
C GLU A 12 6.48 -11.27 6.35
N ALA A 13 7.11 -10.51 7.26
CA ALA A 13 7.61 -9.18 6.94
C ALA A 13 8.61 -9.16 5.78
N ALA A 14 9.46 -10.16 5.65
CA ALA A 14 10.44 -10.24 4.56
C ALA A 14 9.76 -10.28 3.19
N GLU A 15 8.70 -11.07 3.06
CA GLU A 15 7.95 -11.20 1.81
C GLU A 15 7.22 -9.89 1.46
N LEU A 16 6.65 -9.21 2.46
CA LEU A 16 5.98 -7.94 2.26
C LEU A 16 6.96 -6.83 1.91
N ALA A 17 8.15 -6.83 2.52
CA ALA A 17 9.21 -5.89 2.18
C ALA A 17 9.65 -6.05 0.72
N GLU A 18 9.74 -7.28 0.24
CA GLU A 18 10.09 -7.57 -1.14
C GLU A 18 9.02 -7.06 -2.10
N ILE A 19 7.74 -7.26 -1.79
CA ILE A 19 6.64 -6.71 -2.60
C ILE A 19 6.74 -5.19 -2.67
N PHE A 20 6.96 -4.53 -1.54
CA PHE A 20 7.13 -3.08 -1.49
C PHE A 20 8.27 -2.62 -2.39
N HIS A 21 9.46 -3.20 -2.24
CA HIS A 21 10.63 -2.82 -3.02
C HIS A 21 10.41 -3.02 -4.52
N ARG A 22 9.88 -4.17 -4.91
CA ARG A 22 9.60 -4.47 -6.31
C ARG A 22 8.55 -3.55 -6.90
N ALA A 23 7.50 -3.23 -6.14
CA ALA A 23 6.46 -2.31 -6.58
C ALA A 23 7.02 -0.89 -6.78
N VAL A 24 7.85 -0.42 -5.87
CA VAL A 24 8.49 0.90 -6.00
C VAL A 24 9.41 0.93 -7.23
N GLN A 25 10.24 -0.10 -7.42
CA GLN A 25 11.17 -0.16 -8.55
C GLN A 25 10.44 -0.27 -9.90
N ALA A 26 9.24 -0.79 -9.92
CA ALA A 26 8.40 -0.88 -11.12
C ALA A 26 7.56 0.39 -11.39
N ALA A 27 7.61 1.38 -10.50
CA ALA A 27 6.79 2.59 -10.59
C ALA A 27 7.39 3.60 -11.59
N GLU A 28 7.32 3.29 -12.87
CA GLU A 28 8.00 4.03 -13.95
C GLU A 28 7.51 5.46 -14.16
N ARG A 29 6.41 5.88 -13.54
CA ARG A 29 6.00 7.29 -13.54
C ARG A 29 6.92 8.17 -12.69
N TYR A 30 7.74 7.55 -11.85
CA TYR A 30 8.85 8.21 -11.17
C TYR A 30 10.16 7.89 -11.91
N SER A 31 11.11 8.82 -11.86
CA SER A 31 12.44 8.58 -12.43
C SER A 31 13.17 7.49 -11.64
N LYS A 32 14.24 6.94 -12.26
CA LYS A 32 15.09 5.98 -11.54
C LYS A 32 15.65 6.56 -10.25
N ALA A 33 16.09 7.84 -10.29
CA ALA A 33 16.62 8.52 -9.10
C ALA A 33 15.56 8.62 -8.00
N GLN A 34 14.31 8.90 -8.36
CA GLN A 34 13.21 8.96 -7.40
C GLN A 34 12.87 7.60 -6.82
N ARG A 35 12.81 6.57 -7.66
CA ARG A 35 12.54 5.19 -7.19
C ARG A 35 13.66 4.68 -6.27
N ASP A 36 14.91 4.94 -6.63
CA ASP A 36 16.05 4.54 -5.80
C ASP A 36 16.13 5.32 -4.48
N ALA A 37 15.67 6.56 -4.47
CA ALA A 37 15.56 7.33 -3.23
C ALA A 37 14.44 6.82 -2.33
N TRP A 38 13.33 6.37 -2.93
CA TRP A 38 12.18 5.85 -2.18
C TRP A 38 12.49 4.46 -1.59
N SER A 39 13.06 3.58 -2.37
CA SER A 39 13.46 2.24 -1.91
C SER A 39 14.77 1.83 -2.56
N PRO A 40 15.91 2.26 -1.99
CA PRO A 40 17.23 1.94 -2.58
C PRO A 40 17.53 0.44 -2.55
N ASP A 41 17.11 -0.23 -1.49
CA ASP A 41 17.28 -1.67 -1.29
C ASP A 41 16.03 -2.27 -0.71
N CYS A 42 15.87 -3.58 -0.83
CA CYS A 42 14.79 -4.27 -0.13
C CYS A 42 15.01 -4.12 1.38
N PRO A 43 14.02 -3.60 2.14
CA PRO A 43 14.16 -3.47 3.59
C PRO A 43 14.40 -4.81 4.27
N GLU A 44 15.20 -4.81 5.33
CA GLU A 44 15.41 -6.01 6.15
C GLU A 44 14.11 -6.39 6.87
N ALA A 45 13.92 -7.69 7.04
CA ALA A 45 12.70 -8.24 7.66
C ALA A 45 12.38 -7.61 9.02
N ALA A 46 13.38 -7.48 9.90
CA ALA A 46 13.18 -6.91 11.23
C ALA A 46 12.75 -5.45 11.18
N ARG A 47 13.35 -4.67 10.28
CA ARG A 47 13.00 -3.27 10.09
C ARG A 47 11.57 -3.15 9.55
N TRP A 48 11.21 -3.99 8.60
CA TRP A 48 9.87 -3.97 8.02
C TRP A 48 8.81 -4.43 9.02
N ALA A 49 9.12 -5.44 9.83
CA ALA A 49 8.24 -5.87 10.91
C ALA A 49 7.97 -4.72 11.90
N ALA A 50 9.01 -3.94 12.25
CA ALA A 50 8.84 -2.76 13.10
C ALA A 50 7.96 -1.70 12.43
N ARG A 51 8.11 -1.53 11.12
CA ARG A 51 7.30 -0.61 10.30
C ARG A 51 5.82 -0.98 10.31
N LEU A 52 5.52 -2.27 10.31
CA LEU A 52 4.14 -2.79 10.29
C LEU A 52 3.53 -2.88 11.69
N HIS A 53 4.33 -2.77 12.74
CA HIS A 53 3.84 -2.91 14.11
C HIS A 53 2.72 -1.89 14.41
N GLY A 54 1.63 -2.38 14.98
CA GLY A 54 0.48 -1.55 15.33
C GLY A 54 -0.48 -1.25 14.19
N LEU A 55 -0.17 -1.69 12.96
CA LEU A 55 -1.04 -1.51 11.82
C LEU A 55 -1.90 -2.75 11.61
N THR A 56 -3.12 -2.55 11.13
CA THR A 56 -3.95 -3.65 10.62
C THR A 56 -3.50 -3.95 9.20
N THR A 57 -2.80 -5.06 9.02
CA THR A 57 -2.24 -5.42 7.72
C THR A 57 -2.98 -6.59 7.12
N LEU A 58 -3.52 -6.40 5.92
CA LEU A 58 -4.14 -7.46 5.13
C LEU A 58 -3.21 -7.86 3.99
N VAL A 59 -3.16 -9.15 3.73
CA VAL A 59 -2.34 -9.74 2.68
C VAL A 59 -3.25 -10.45 1.69
N ALA A 60 -3.01 -10.21 0.41
CA ALA A 60 -3.61 -10.99 -0.66
C ALA A 60 -2.64 -12.09 -1.05
N GLU A 61 -3.12 -13.33 -1.07
CA GLU A 61 -2.31 -14.46 -1.49
C GLU A 61 -2.96 -15.22 -2.63
N ARG A 62 -2.12 -15.81 -3.45
CA ARG A 62 -2.53 -16.74 -4.50
C ARG A 62 -1.59 -17.94 -4.47
N ALA A 63 -2.17 -19.15 -4.43
CA ALA A 63 -1.37 -20.37 -4.33
C ALA A 63 -0.41 -20.36 -3.12
N GLY A 64 -0.86 -19.78 -2.00
CA GLY A 64 -0.06 -19.71 -0.76
C GLY A 64 1.03 -18.63 -0.76
N LYS A 65 1.16 -17.85 -1.83
CA LYS A 65 2.18 -16.81 -1.96
C LYS A 65 1.59 -15.41 -1.80
N PRO A 66 2.11 -14.56 -0.91
CA PRO A 66 1.71 -13.16 -0.84
C PRO A 66 2.01 -12.45 -2.15
N ILE A 67 1.02 -11.73 -2.68
CA ILE A 67 1.14 -10.96 -3.93
C ILE A 67 0.74 -9.49 -3.78
N GLY A 68 0.29 -9.11 -2.61
CA GLY A 68 -0.06 -7.73 -2.31
C GLY A 68 -0.41 -7.56 -0.84
N PHE A 69 -0.36 -6.33 -0.36
CA PHE A 69 -0.76 -6.03 1.01
C PHE A 69 -1.18 -4.58 1.16
N MET A 70 -1.99 -4.33 2.17
CA MET A 70 -2.36 -2.98 2.61
C MET A 70 -2.29 -2.93 4.13
N ALA A 71 -1.84 -1.80 4.67
CA ALA A 71 -1.70 -1.61 6.11
C ALA A 71 -2.41 -0.33 6.54
N LEU A 72 -3.35 -0.47 7.48
CA LEU A 72 -4.22 0.59 7.98
C LEU A 72 -3.86 0.95 9.41
N ARG A 73 -3.65 2.24 9.65
CA ARG A 73 -3.48 2.77 11.00
C ARG A 73 -4.85 2.92 11.66
N GLU A 74 -4.90 2.81 12.98
CA GLU A 74 -6.17 2.82 13.72
C GLU A 74 -6.96 4.14 13.61
N ASP A 75 -6.31 5.24 13.24
CA ASP A 75 -6.98 6.53 13.03
C ASP A 75 -7.54 6.72 11.61
N GLY A 76 -7.35 5.73 10.72
CA GLY A 76 -7.89 5.76 9.37
C GLY A 76 -6.87 6.08 8.27
N TYR A 77 -5.59 6.28 8.62
CA TYR A 77 -4.55 6.47 7.62
C TYR A 77 -4.16 5.14 6.98
N LEU A 78 -4.39 5.02 5.68
CA LEU A 78 -3.91 3.87 4.89
C LEU A 78 -2.45 4.13 4.55
N ASP A 79 -1.57 3.54 5.33
CA ASP A 79 -0.14 3.84 5.34
C ASP A 79 0.62 3.15 4.21
N LEU A 80 0.24 1.92 3.89
CA LEU A 80 0.90 1.11 2.87
C LEU A 80 -0.15 0.43 1.99
N ALA A 81 0.10 0.42 0.68
CA ALA A 81 -0.75 -0.25 -0.30
C ALA A 81 0.12 -0.61 -1.50
N PHE A 82 0.49 -1.88 -1.61
CA PHE A 82 1.40 -2.36 -2.65
C PHE A 82 0.96 -3.71 -3.20
N VAL A 83 1.08 -3.86 -4.52
CA VAL A 83 0.82 -5.11 -5.24
C VAL A 83 2.08 -5.50 -5.99
N ASP A 84 2.40 -6.79 -5.96
CA ASP A 84 3.52 -7.33 -6.74
C ASP A 84 3.30 -6.96 -8.22
N PRO A 85 4.30 -6.34 -8.87
CA PRO A 85 4.15 -5.92 -10.27
C PRO A 85 3.75 -7.04 -11.23
N ASP A 86 4.14 -8.27 -10.96
CA ASP A 86 3.78 -9.43 -11.78
C ASP A 86 2.29 -9.76 -11.72
N PHE A 87 1.58 -9.20 -10.75
CA PHE A 87 0.15 -9.41 -10.55
C PHE A 87 -0.66 -8.12 -10.69
N ALA A 88 -0.07 -7.09 -11.30
CA ALA A 88 -0.74 -5.83 -11.54
C ALA A 88 -1.97 -6.01 -12.48
N ARG A 89 -2.98 -5.18 -12.28
CA ARG A 89 -4.20 -5.15 -13.10
C ARG A 89 -5.02 -6.44 -13.07
N GLN A 90 -4.92 -7.19 -12.00
CA GLN A 90 -5.67 -8.44 -11.81
C GLN A 90 -6.68 -8.34 -10.66
N GLY A 91 -7.00 -7.13 -10.22
CA GLY A 91 -7.98 -6.89 -9.16
C GLY A 91 -7.46 -7.10 -7.74
N VAL A 92 -6.17 -7.30 -7.55
CA VAL A 92 -5.57 -7.55 -6.22
C VAL A 92 -5.78 -6.36 -5.30
N GLY A 93 -5.51 -5.14 -5.79
CA GLY A 93 -5.68 -3.92 -5.01
C GLY A 93 -7.13 -3.71 -4.58
N ARG A 94 -8.08 -3.97 -5.48
CA ARG A 94 -9.51 -3.82 -5.19
C ARG A 94 -9.97 -4.76 -4.08
N VAL A 95 -9.56 -6.03 -4.15
CA VAL A 95 -9.95 -7.02 -3.14
C VAL A 95 -9.34 -6.68 -1.78
N LEU A 96 -8.08 -6.24 -1.77
CA LEU A 96 -7.43 -5.75 -0.54
C LEU A 96 -8.17 -4.54 0.03
N LEU A 97 -8.50 -3.58 -0.80
CA LEU A 97 -9.18 -2.36 -0.34
C LEU A 97 -10.58 -2.67 0.21
N ASP A 98 -11.31 -3.60 -0.40
CA ASP A 98 -12.60 -4.06 0.13
C ASP A 98 -12.42 -4.63 1.55
N GLY A 99 -11.38 -5.40 1.78
CA GLY A 99 -11.03 -5.92 3.10
C GLY A 99 -10.68 -4.81 4.09
N ILE A 100 -9.90 -3.83 3.67
CA ILE A 100 -9.54 -2.67 4.49
C ILE A 100 -10.80 -1.87 4.90
N LEU A 101 -11.74 -1.67 3.97
CA LEU A 101 -12.99 -0.98 4.28
C LEU A 101 -13.82 -1.74 5.31
N THR A 102 -13.84 -3.06 5.22
CA THR A 102 -14.51 -3.91 6.21
C THR A 102 -13.87 -3.75 7.59
N GLU A 103 -12.54 -3.79 7.66
CA GLU A 103 -11.81 -3.56 8.91
C GLU A 103 -12.08 -2.17 9.48
N ALA A 104 -12.07 -1.16 8.61
CA ALA A 104 -12.34 0.22 9.00
C ALA A 104 -13.74 0.39 9.61
N ARG A 105 -14.75 -0.23 9.02
CA ARG A 105 -16.11 -0.23 9.58
C ARG A 105 -16.15 -0.90 10.94
N GLY A 106 -15.44 -2.01 11.09
CA GLY A 106 -15.33 -2.70 12.38
C GLY A 106 -14.68 -1.86 13.47
N LEU A 107 -13.79 -0.95 13.10
CA LEU A 107 -13.15 0.00 14.00
C LEU A 107 -14.00 1.26 14.25
N GLY A 108 -15.15 1.38 13.60
CA GLY A 108 -16.01 2.56 13.72
C GLY A 108 -15.49 3.78 12.95
N LEU A 109 -14.58 3.59 12.03
CA LEU A 109 -14.02 4.69 11.24
C LEU A 109 -15.03 5.14 10.19
N ARG A 110 -15.11 6.45 9.98
CA ARG A 110 -16.01 7.07 8.99
C ARG A 110 -15.24 7.67 7.81
N ARG A 111 -13.93 7.71 7.90
CA ARG A 111 -13.09 8.33 6.90
C ARG A 111 -11.77 7.58 6.84
N LEU A 112 -11.30 7.31 5.64
CA LEU A 112 -9.93 6.85 5.41
C LEU A 112 -9.21 7.91 4.58
N TRP A 113 -7.92 8.01 4.77
CA TRP A 113 -7.09 8.93 4.00
C TRP A 113 -5.74 8.28 3.71
N THR A 114 -5.07 8.77 2.68
CA THR A 114 -3.78 8.23 2.26
C THR A 114 -2.97 9.30 1.55
N GLU A 115 -1.70 9.00 1.35
CA GLU A 115 -0.80 9.78 0.51
C GLU A 115 -0.44 8.91 -0.69
N ALA A 116 -1.20 9.05 -1.78
CA ALA A 116 -1.10 8.18 -2.94
C ALA A 116 0.02 8.61 -3.87
N SER A 117 0.81 7.65 -4.35
CA SER A 117 1.81 7.89 -5.37
C SER A 117 1.18 8.25 -6.72
N LEU A 118 2.01 8.69 -7.66
CA LEU A 118 1.58 8.91 -9.05
C LEU A 118 0.95 7.66 -9.65
N VAL A 119 1.47 6.49 -9.30
CA VAL A 119 0.99 5.20 -9.82
C VAL A 119 -0.31 4.78 -9.15
N ALA A 120 -0.44 5.02 -7.85
CA ALA A 120 -1.59 4.58 -7.06
C ALA A 120 -2.81 5.50 -7.21
N ARG A 121 -2.61 6.77 -7.52
CA ARG A 121 -3.70 7.75 -7.63
C ARG A 121 -4.85 7.28 -8.54
N PRO A 122 -4.61 6.81 -9.77
CA PRO A 122 -5.72 6.37 -10.64
C PRO A 122 -6.52 5.22 -10.03
N PHE A 123 -5.86 4.32 -9.32
CA PHE A 123 -6.52 3.23 -8.62
C PHE A 123 -7.49 3.76 -7.56
N PHE A 124 -7.01 4.65 -6.69
CA PHE A 124 -7.86 5.20 -5.64
C PHE A 124 -9.00 6.04 -6.20
N GLU A 125 -8.76 6.82 -7.25
CA GLU A 125 -9.83 7.57 -7.93
C GLU A 125 -10.90 6.63 -8.46
N GLY A 126 -10.50 5.52 -9.07
CA GLY A 126 -11.41 4.50 -9.56
C GLY A 126 -12.24 3.83 -8.46
N GLN A 127 -11.76 3.87 -7.22
CA GLN A 127 -12.46 3.32 -6.06
C GLN A 127 -13.28 4.38 -5.29
N GLY A 128 -13.42 5.58 -5.86
CA GLY A 128 -14.24 6.64 -5.28
C GLY A 128 -13.53 7.58 -4.32
N TRP A 129 -12.22 7.47 -4.18
CA TRP A 129 -11.45 8.40 -3.37
C TRP A 129 -11.27 9.72 -4.11
N VAL A 130 -11.22 10.82 -3.36
CA VAL A 130 -11.04 12.16 -3.92
C VAL A 130 -9.69 12.73 -3.54
N VAL A 131 -9.10 13.50 -4.47
CA VAL A 131 -7.83 14.18 -4.24
C VAL A 131 -8.09 15.43 -3.40
N LEU A 132 -7.39 15.56 -2.29
CA LEU A 132 -7.43 16.75 -1.44
C LEU A 132 -6.36 17.76 -1.84
N GLY A 133 -5.20 17.28 -2.31
CA GLY A 133 -4.13 18.15 -2.73
C GLY A 133 -2.92 17.37 -3.23
N GLN A 134 -2.16 18.02 -4.09
CA GLN A 134 -0.87 17.52 -4.56
C GLN A 134 0.22 18.04 -3.62
N GLN A 135 1.23 17.24 -3.36
CA GLN A 135 2.35 17.64 -2.52
C GLN A 135 3.67 17.06 -3.00
N LEU A 136 4.74 17.66 -2.54
CA LEU A 136 6.09 17.15 -2.72
C LEU A 136 6.57 16.59 -1.40
N VAL A 137 7.10 15.37 -1.43
CA VAL A 137 7.70 14.73 -0.26
C VAL A 137 9.16 14.42 -0.56
N ALA A 138 10.02 14.58 0.42
CA ALA A 138 11.44 14.28 0.26
C ALA A 138 11.76 12.89 0.77
N LYS A 139 12.44 12.11 -0.07
CA LYS A 139 12.99 10.82 0.30
C LYS A 139 14.49 10.87 0.02
N ARG A 140 15.30 10.79 1.06
CA ARG A 140 16.76 10.84 0.93
C ARG A 140 17.24 12.00 0.05
N GLY A 141 16.66 13.18 0.25
CA GLY A 141 17.01 14.39 -0.48
C GLY A 141 16.45 14.51 -1.89
N VAL A 142 15.64 13.56 -2.32
CA VAL A 142 14.99 13.60 -3.65
C VAL A 142 13.49 13.85 -3.46
N GLU A 143 12.96 14.83 -4.22
CA GLU A 143 11.54 15.17 -4.15
C GLU A 143 10.70 14.25 -5.04
N LEU A 144 9.60 13.74 -4.47
CA LEU A 144 8.60 12.94 -5.18
C LEU A 144 7.25 13.61 -5.03
N THR A 145 6.50 13.66 -6.13
CA THR A 145 5.10 14.12 -6.09
C THR A 145 4.22 12.98 -5.60
N ASN A 146 3.33 13.29 -4.66
CA ASN A 146 2.23 12.41 -4.31
C ASN A 146 0.96 13.23 -4.04
N PHE A 147 -0.12 12.56 -3.66
CA PHE A 147 -1.43 13.18 -3.53
C PHE A 147 -2.08 12.75 -2.23
N ARG A 148 -2.55 13.75 -1.45
CA ARG A 148 -3.41 13.44 -0.32
C ARG A 148 -4.80 13.13 -0.86
N MET A 149 -5.34 11.99 -0.46
CA MET A 149 -6.64 11.52 -0.92
C MET A 149 -7.46 11.01 0.25
N GLU A 150 -8.78 11.04 0.11
CA GLU A 150 -9.66 10.51 1.13
C GLU A 150 -10.90 9.86 0.55
N ILE A 151 -11.53 9.02 1.37
CA ILE A 151 -12.87 8.49 1.13
C ILE A 151 -13.66 8.58 2.42
N VAL A 152 -14.94 8.96 2.30
CA VAL A 152 -15.89 8.91 3.41
C VAL A 152 -16.58 7.55 3.35
N ILE A 153 -16.63 6.87 4.48
CA ILE A 153 -17.29 5.55 4.59
C ILE A 153 -18.73 5.79 5.03
N PRO A 154 -19.71 5.36 4.22
CA PRO A 154 -21.12 5.53 4.57
C PRO A 154 -21.56 4.66 5.76
#